data_8dbe30cb0d247ef7b1749f5441c3d7fd
#
_entry.id   8dbe30cb0d247ef7b1749f5441c3d7fd
#
_cell.length_a   1.000
_cell.length_b   1.000
_cell.length_c   1.000
_cell.angle_alpha   90.00
_cell.angle_beta   90.00
_cell.angle_gamma   90.00
#
_symmetry.space_group_name_H-M   'P 1'
#
loop_
_entity.id
_entity.type
_entity.pdbx_description
1 polymer ?
#
loop_
_entity_poly.entity_id
_entity_poly.type
_entity_poly.pdbx_seq_one_letter_code
_entity_poly.pdbx_strand_id
1 'polypeptide(L)'
;MFGLGPATRIYLAAGVTDMRKGFEGLYGLVRDRLSCEPLSGHLFFFCNAQRNRLKVLVWDGSGLWVCAKRLEKGRFTWPQSGDAQGKVILSHEELSLLLGGIDLTKTKHKLWYRKASPEEHAAA
;
A
#
# COMPACT_ATOMS: atom_id res chain seq x y z
N MET A 1 3.42 12.66 7.40
CA MET A 1 2.73 11.85 8.37
C MET A 1 3.61 10.72 8.90
N PHE A 2 4.02 9.80 8.06
CA PHE A 2 4.90 8.73 8.49
C PHE A 2 6.30 9.01 7.99
N GLY A 3 7.29 8.74 8.83
CA GLY A 3 8.65 8.82 8.37
C GLY A 3 9.01 7.55 7.62
N LEU A 4 9.17 7.65 6.31
CA LEU A 4 9.56 6.50 5.51
C LEU A 4 11.07 6.48 5.41
N GLY A 5 11.69 5.72 6.30
CA GLY A 5 13.11 5.54 6.24
C GLY A 5 13.51 4.53 5.19
N PRO A 6 14.79 4.42 4.89
CA PRO A 6 15.24 3.45 3.89
C PRO A 6 14.99 2.02 4.29
N ALA A 7 14.85 1.75 5.58
CA ALA A 7 14.59 0.40 6.05
C ALA A 7 13.09 0.09 6.13
N THR A 8 12.23 1.08 5.91
CA THR A 8 10.79 0.88 5.98
C THR A 8 10.33 0.11 4.76
N ARG A 9 9.65 -0.99 4.97
CA ARG A 9 9.14 -1.80 3.88
C ARG A 9 7.66 -1.55 3.69
N ILE A 10 7.21 -1.77 2.47
CA ILE A 10 5.83 -1.55 2.09
C ILE A 10 5.29 -2.88 1.60
N TYR A 11 4.29 -3.39 2.33
CA TYR A 11 3.67 -4.66 2.01
C TYR A 11 2.24 -4.45 1.59
N LEU A 12 1.81 -5.19 0.58
CA LEU A 12 0.41 -5.24 0.20
C LEU A 12 -0.14 -6.62 0.48
N ALA A 13 -1.36 -6.68 0.99
CA ALA A 13 -2.09 -7.93 1.06
C ALA A 13 -2.77 -8.11 -0.29
N ALA A 14 -2.33 -9.13 -1.04
CA ALA A 14 -2.90 -9.40 -2.35
C ALA A 14 -4.37 -9.78 -2.22
N GLY A 15 -5.14 -9.52 -3.26
CA GLY A 15 -6.54 -9.87 -3.28
C GLY A 15 -7.40 -8.89 -2.51
N VAL A 16 -8.54 -9.37 -2.04
CA VAL A 16 -9.59 -8.53 -1.49
C VAL A 16 -9.56 -8.55 0.03
N THR A 17 -9.71 -7.37 0.63
CA THR A 17 -9.86 -7.23 2.08
C THR A 17 -11.15 -6.49 2.36
N ASP A 18 -11.87 -6.92 3.39
CA ASP A 18 -13.09 -6.26 3.83
C ASP A 18 -12.73 -4.93 4.49
N MET A 19 -13.20 -3.85 3.90
CA MET A 19 -12.85 -2.51 4.38
C MET A 19 -13.55 -2.13 5.67
N ARG A 20 -14.42 -2.99 6.20
CA ARG A 20 -14.98 -2.75 7.53
C ARG A 20 -13.99 -3.06 8.64
N LYS A 21 -12.92 -3.75 8.33
CA LYS A 21 -11.91 -4.07 9.35
C LYS A 21 -11.20 -2.81 9.80
N GLY A 22 -11.03 -2.70 11.10
CA GLY A 22 -10.30 -1.60 11.71
C GLY A 22 -8.99 -2.09 12.29
N PHE A 23 -8.58 -1.48 13.41
CA PHE A 23 -7.27 -1.76 14.00
C PHE A 23 -7.06 -3.24 14.27
N GLU A 24 -7.99 -3.87 14.98
CA GLU A 24 -7.79 -5.26 15.39
C GLU A 24 -7.91 -6.23 14.24
N GLY A 25 -8.86 -5.98 13.33
CA GLY A 25 -9.01 -6.84 12.18
C GLY A 25 -7.80 -6.80 11.26
N LEU A 26 -7.28 -5.61 11.00
CA LEU A 26 -6.10 -5.49 10.15
C LEU A 26 -4.85 -6.00 10.85
N TYR A 27 -4.74 -5.73 12.16
CA TYR A 27 -3.64 -6.27 12.96
C TYR A 27 -3.60 -7.79 12.84
N GLY A 28 -4.77 -8.43 12.97
CA GLY A 28 -4.87 -9.88 12.85
C GLY A 28 -4.47 -10.38 11.47
N LEU A 29 -4.86 -9.65 10.42
CA LEU A 29 -4.46 -10.05 9.07
C LEU A 29 -2.95 -9.98 8.88
N VAL A 30 -2.31 -8.93 9.40
CA VAL A 30 -0.85 -8.82 9.29
C VAL A 30 -0.16 -9.98 10.01
N ARG A 31 -0.61 -10.26 11.23
CA ARG A 31 0.01 -11.29 12.05
C ARG A 31 -0.26 -12.69 11.50
N ASP A 32 -1.53 -12.98 11.21
CA ASP A 32 -1.95 -14.35 10.95
C ASP A 32 -1.92 -14.70 9.47
N ARG A 33 -2.26 -13.75 8.58
CA ARG A 33 -2.29 -14.05 7.16
C ARG A 33 -0.97 -13.71 6.49
N LEU A 34 -0.43 -12.52 6.76
CA LEU A 34 0.80 -12.10 6.11
C LEU A 34 2.05 -12.59 6.83
N SER A 35 1.88 -13.13 8.04
CA SER A 35 2.97 -13.65 8.85
C SER A 35 4.03 -12.59 9.09
N CYS A 36 3.57 -11.37 9.37
CA CYS A 36 4.45 -10.25 9.67
C CYS A 36 4.16 -9.72 11.06
N GLU A 37 5.09 -8.91 11.56
CA GLU A 37 4.93 -8.27 12.85
C GLU A 37 4.19 -6.94 12.67
N PRO A 38 2.96 -6.81 13.18
CA PRO A 38 2.21 -5.55 12.98
C PRO A 38 2.89 -4.34 13.61
N LEU A 39 3.70 -4.55 14.64
CA LEU A 39 4.37 -3.44 15.33
C LEU A 39 5.78 -3.20 14.80
N SER A 40 6.04 -3.59 13.57
CA SER A 40 7.38 -3.49 12.98
C SER A 40 7.70 -2.08 12.49
N GLY A 41 6.69 -1.26 12.29
CA GLY A 41 6.89 0.05 11.66
C GLY A 41 6.80 0.02 10.15
N HIS A 42 6.68 -1.16 9.57
CA HIS A 42 6.46 -1.26 8.13
C HIS A 42 5.02 -0.92 7.80
N LEU A 43 4.78 -0.59 6.54
CA LEU A 43 3.44 -0.24 6.08
C LEU A 43 2.75 -1.45 5.51
N PHE A 44 1.50 -1.67 5.93
CA PHE A 44 0.70 -2.80 5.44
C PHE A 44 -0.57 -2.26 4.80
N PHE A 45 -0.72 -2.50 3.51
CA PHE A 45 -1.83 -1.96 2.71
C PHE A 45 -2.81 -3.05 2.34
N PHE A 46 -4.09 -2.68 2.34
CA PHE A 46 -5.21 -3.58 2.05
C PHE A 46 -6.18 -2.86 1.12
N CYS A 47 -6.86 -3.60 0.26
CA CYS A 47 -7.73 -3.00 -0.74
C CYS A 47 -9.03 -3.78 -0.86
N ASN A 48 -10.10 -3.09 -1.22
CA ASN A 48 -11.41 -3.71 -1.37
C ASN A 48 -11.57 -4.37 -2.76
N ALA A 49 -12.71 -5.02 -2.95
CA ALA A 49 -12.98 -5.75 -4.20
C ALA A 49 -13.07 -4.82 -5.39
N GLN A 50 -13.65 -3.64 -5.21
CA GLN A 50 -13.79 -2.66 -6.28
C GLN A 50 -12.50 -1.93 -6.60
N ARG A 51 -11.48 -2.09 -5.76
CA ARG A 51 -10.18 -1.48 -5.92
C ARG A 51 -10.22 0.04 -5.92
N ASN A 52 -11.17 0.60 -5.21
CA ASN A 52 -11.28 2.06 -5.07
C ASN A 52 -11.13 2.54 -3.64
N ARG A 53 -10.95 1.62 -2.69
CA ARG A 53 -10.69 1.96 -1.29
C ARG A 53 -9.53 1.15 -0.78
N LEU A 54 -8.64 1.79 -0.06
CA LEU A 54 -7.56 1.07 0.60
C LEU A 54 -7.41 1.56 2.02
N LYS A 55 -6.78 0.73 2.84
CA LYS A 55 -6.40 1.10 4.19
C LYS A 55 -4.95 0.72 4.40
N VAL A 56 -4.27 1.48 5.23
CA VAL A 56 -2.91 1.15 5.64
C VAL A 56 -2.86 1.08 7.15
N LEU A 57 -2.19 0.05 7.65
CA LEU A 57 -1.91 -0.12 9.07
C LEU A 57 -0.43 0.11 9.29
N VAL A 58 -0.08 0.96 10.25
CA VAL A 58 1.32 1.23 10.56
C VAL A 58 1.49 1.55 12.03
N TRP A 59 2.56 1.03 12.62
CA TRP A 59 2.96 1.31 14.00
C TRP A 59 4.01 2.40 13.98
N ASP A 60 3.81 3.46 14.76
CA ASP A 60 4.70 4.62 14.74
C ASP A 60 5.65 4.66 15.94
N GLY A 61 5.68 3.62 16.74
CA GLY A 61 6.49 3.56 17.94
C GLY A 61 5.70 3.75 19.21
N SER A 62 4.54 4.35 19.12
CA SER A 62 3.70 4.57 20.29
C SER A 62 2.25 4.13 20.08
N GLY A 63 1.85 3.95 18.84
CA GLY A 63 0.48 3.56 18.54
C GLY A 63 0.33 3.09 17.12
N LEU A 64 -0.85 2.55 16.84
CA LEU A 64 -1.19 2.09 15.51
C LEU A 64 -2.01 3.14 14.79
N TRP A 65 -1.70 3.33 13.52
CA TRP A 65 -2.49 4.16 12.64
C TRP A 65 -3.22 3.29 11.64
N VAL A 66 -4.46 3.61 11.38
CA VAL A 66 -5.19 3.09 10.24
C VAL A 66 -5.61 4.30 9.42
N CYS A 67 -5.07 4.41 8.23
CA CYS A 67 -5.43 5.48 7.32
C CYS A 67 -6.17 4.88 6.14
N ALA A 68 -7.10 5.63 5.59
CA ALA A 68 -7.93 5.14 4.50
C ALA A 68 -7.92 6.15 3.36
N LYS A 69 -7.99 5.63 2.15
CA LYS A 69 -8.14 6.46 0.97
C LYS A 69 -9.21 5.87 0.08
N ARG A 70 -10.08 6.73 -0.43
CA ARG A 70 -11.09 6.36 -1.40
C ARG A 70 -10.85 7.16 -2.67
N LEU A 71 -10.76 6.47 -3.81
CA LEU A 71 -10.63 7.14 -5.08
C LEU A 71 -12.00 7.60 -5.53
N GLU A 72 -12.09 8.84 -5.99
CA GLU A 72 -13.34 9.35 -6.56
C GLU A 72 -13.50 8.89 -8.00
N LYS A 73 -12.39 8.62 -8.69
CA LYS A 73 -12.39 8.10 -10.05
C LYS A 73 -11.28 7.07 -10.18
N GLY A 74 -11.53 6.08 -11.02
CA GLY A 74 -10.53 5.08 -11.32
C GLY A 74 -10.39 4.04 -10.24
N ARG A 75 -9.38 3.24 -10.36
CA ARG A 75 -9.11 2.12 -9.46
C ARG A 75 -7.64 2.04 -9.17
N PHE A 76 -7.33 1.49 -8.00
CA PHE A 76 -5.95 1.14 -7.70
C PHE A 76 -5.57 -0.08 -8.53
N THR A 77 -4.32 -0.12 -8.98
CA THR A 77 -3.77 -1.33 -9.56
C THR A 77 -3.37 -2.22 -8.40
N TRP A 78 -4.10 -3.32 -8.22
CA TRP A 78 -3.91 -4.14 -7.02
C TRP A 78 -3.60 -5.58 -7.40
N PRO A 79 -2.53 -6.15 -6.86
CA PRO A 79 -2.19 -7.53 -7.18
C PRO A 79 -3.22 -8.49 -6.60
N GLN A 80 -3.56 -9.52 -7.37
CA GLN A 80 -4.52 -10.52 -6.94
C GLN A 80 -3.85 -11.72 -6.31
N SER A 81 -2.53 -11.85 -6.48
CA SER A 81 -1.78 -12.94 -5.87
C SER A 81 -0.43 -12.38 -5.43
N GLY A 82 0.14 -13.02 -4.43
CA GLY A 82 1.44 -12.65 -3.88
C GLY A 82 2.28 -13.87 -3.59
N ASP A 83 3.13 -13.78 -2.60
CA ASP A 83 3.94 -14.92 -2.18
C ASP A 83 3.05 -15.95 -1.46
N ALA A 84 3.67 -16.92 -0.79
CA ALA A 84 2.92 -17.98 -0.13
C ALA A 84 1.95 -17.45 0.93
N GLN A 85 2.21 -16.27 1.48
CA GLN A 85 1.36 -15.65 2.47
C GLN A 85 0.43 -14.60 1.86
N GLY A 86 0.41 -14.46 0.53
CA GLY A 86 -0.41 -13.46 -0.12
C GLY A 86 0.15 -12.06 0.03
N LYS A 87 1.45 -11.94 0.14
CA LYS A 87 2.11 -10.68 0.42
C LYS A 87 2.90 -10.23 -0.80
N VAL A 88 2.85 -8.93 -1.08
CA VAL A 88 3.61 -8.31 -2.15
C VAL A 88 4.40 -7.15 -1.56
N ILE A 89 5.66 -7.02 -1.96
CA ILE A 89 6.51 -5.93 -1.49
C ILE A 89 6.60 -4.88 -2.59
N LEU A 90 6.40 -3.62 -2.22
CA LEU A 90 6.52 -2.51 -3.15
C LEU A 90 7.71 -1.65 -2.83
N SER A 91 8.26 -1.04 -3.87
CA SER A 91 9.21 0.06 -3.68
C SER A 91 8.44 1.33 -3.32
N HIS A 92 9.17 2.33 -2.83
CA HIS A 92 8.54 3.61 -2.50
C HIS A 92 7.97 4.29 -3.74
N GLU A 93 8.64 4.13 -4.88
CA GLU A 93 8.13 4.69 -6.13
C GLU A 93 6.84 4.01 -6.56
N GLU A 94 6.80 2.70 -6.46
CA GLU A 94 5.61 1.95 -6.82
C GLU A 94 4.44 2.34 -5.93
N LEU A 95 4.70 2.59 -4.66
CA LEU A 95 3.66 3.04 -3.74
C LEU A 95 3.09 4.38 -4.18
N SER A 96 3.95 5.32 -4.57
CA SER A 96 3.48 6.63 -5.01
C SER A 96 2.54 6.51 -6.19
N LEU A 97 2.87 5.65 -7.15
CA LEU A 97 2.04 5.44 -8.31
C LEU A 97 0.73 4.77 -7.93
N LEU A 98 0.80 3.81 -7.05
CA LEU A 98 -0.39 3.10 -6.61
C LEU A 98 -1.36 4.03 -5.90
N LEU A 99 -0.85 4.88 -5.03
CA LEU A 99 -1.70 5.80 -4.28
C LEU A 99 -2.40 6.81 -5.17
N GLY A 100 -1.84 7.10 -6.34
CA GLY A 100 -2.47 7.98 -7.30
C GLY A 100 -3.50 7.30 -8.16
N GLY A 101 -3.70 6.00 -8.00
CA GLY A 101 -4.66 5.28 -8.80
C GLY A 101 -4.19 5.01 -10.21
N ILE A 102 -2.90 5.03 -10.45
CA ILE A 102 -2.33 4.82 -11.77
C ILE A 102 -2.16 3.33 -12.02
N ASP A 103 -2.57 2.88 -13.20
CA ASP A 103 -2.40 1.50 -13.59
C ASP A 103 -0.96 1.29 -14.04
N LEU A 104 -0.18 0.62 -13.22
CA LEU A 104 1.24 0.44 -13.47
C LEU A 104 1.52 -0.33 -14.74
N THR A 105 0.62 -1.26 -15.09
CA THR A 105 0.85 -2.04 -16.29
C THR A 105 0.68 -1.20 -17.56
N LYS A 106 -0.14 -0.17 -17.48
CA LYS A 106 -0.38 0.69 -18.63
C LYS A 106 0.57 1.85 -18.72
N THR A 107 1.18 2.23 -17.59
CA THR A 107 2.00 3.44 -17.56
C THR A 107 3.49 3.14 -17.53
N LYS A 108 3.87 1.91 -17.66
CA LYS A 108 5.27 1.55 -17.53
C LYS A 108 6.15 2.22 -18.58
N HIS A 109 5.57 2.56 -19.72
CA HIS A 109 6.34 3.18 -20.73
C HIS A 109 6.33 4.65 -20.65
N LYS A 110 5.45 5.18 -19.89
CA LYS A 110 5.36 6.60 -19.87
C LYS A 110 6.55 7.14 -19.21
N LEU A 111 6.82 8.00 -19.48
CA LEU A 111 7.78 8.47 -18.95
C LEU A 111 7.87 9.23 -17.92
N TRP A 112 6.81 9.56 -17.57
CA TRP A 112 6.72 10.24 -16.36
C TRP A 112 7.77 9.84 -15.37
N TYR A 113 8.19 8.66 -15.50
CA TYR A 113 9.15 8.37 -14.55
C TYR A 113 10.45 8.53 -15.16
N ARG A 114 10.49 8.94 -16.15
CA ARG A 114 11.57 9.11 -16.56
C ARG A 114 12.14 10.11 -16.19
N LYS A 115 11.74 10.21 -15.54
CA LYS A 115 12.13 10.70 -14.89
C LYS A 115 12.11 11.53 -14.63
N ALA A 116 11.58 11.46 -15.16
CA ALA A 116 11.35 12.19 -14.92
C ALA A 116 11.52 12.86 -14.45
N SER A 117 11.07 13.14 -14.56
CA SER A 117 11.64 13.90 -13.84
C SER A 117 11.36 13.80 -12.45
N PRO A 118 12.30 13.57 -11.63
CA PRO A 118 12.10 13.41 -10.23
C PRO A 118 11.51 14.61 -9.56
N GLU A 119 11.78 15.77 -10.04
CA GLU A 119 11.27 16.93 -9.36
C GLU A 119 9.79 17.06 -9.51
N GLU A 120 9.22 16.52 -10.54
CA GLU A 120 7.79 16.52 -10.67
C GLU A 120 7.16 15.68 -9.60
N HIS A 121 7.75 14.55 -9.32
CA HIS A 121 7.21 13.68 -8.30
C HIS A 121 7.43 14.25 -6.93
N ALA A 122 8.55 14.87 -6.74
CA ALA A 122 8.83 15.45 -5.45
C ALA A 122 7.86 16.57 -5.13
N ALA A 123 7.42 17.29 -6.14
CA ALA A 123 6.48 18.36 -5.92
C ALA A 123 5.10 17.83 -5.57
N ALA A 124 4.82 16.63 -5.94
CA ALA A 124 3.49 16.07 -5.71
C ALA A 124 3.20 15.82 -4.24
#